data_d2ce2a6dbd21451ecc659f8efc5315ce
#
_entry.id   d2ce2a6dbd21451ecc659f8efc5315ce
#
_cell.length_a   1.000
_cell.length_b   1.000
_cell.length_c   1.000
_cell.angle_alpha   90.00
_cell.angle_beta   90.00
_cell.angle_gamma   90.00
#
_symmetry.space_group_name_H-M   'P 1'
#
loop_
_entity.id
_entity.type
_entity.pdbx_description
1 polymer ?
#
loop_
_entity_poly.entity_id
_entity_poly.type
_entity_poly.pdbx_seq_one_letter_code
_entity_poly.pdbx_strand_id
1 'polypeptide(L)'
;DLPGDDEKKEIESLCEIEPGKIMLGVGISNPRRVRLYVATLRAAYDITASAKNGTISASEETVESGTDYQVNFQPNEHYELSQLIVDGEQVESDPKQTEYTFHAVSGNHSVQAIFTEIPQYKIKTKVIDGKIDETASVYRDEDWTVSYKPKKHYELSSIWIDGTSINIENAKDSYTFTNIQGKHDIRVKYTEIPSWAISTSVKNGTISDSIRKAYRGSSHTIQFEGKKDYVLYEVKVDGVKVDKKQFTDSYTFADISGAHNIQVVYIWKYLWVCALLGAAFAAFLIFYIRIRIIRRKKRKKRQEERELRAKELAARELAENENVDDITENAENMTETADDSTEDTEDMTQTTDDHTEDAVSEEKITDSEETGE
;
A
#
# COMPACT_ATOMS: atom_id res chain seq x y z
N ASP A 1 -43.30 20.02 -68.86
CA ASP A 1 -43.03 21.34 -68.28
C ASP A 1 -43.25 21.22 -66.74
N LEU A 2 -42.34 21.73 -66.00
CA LEU A 2 -42.47 21.84 -64.54
C LEU A 2 -43.53 22.93 -64.26
N PRO A 3 -44.40 22.71 -63.25
CA PRO A 3 -45.39 23.75 -62.89
C PRO A 3 -44.64 25.05 -62.55
N GLY A 4 -45.22 26.18 -62.96
CA GLY A 4 -44.69 27.48 -62.67
C GLY A 4 -44.66 27.78 -61.17
N ASP A 5 -43.91 28.77 -60.73
CA ASP A 5 -43.73 29.05 -59.31
C ASP A 5 -45.05 29.39 -58.59
N ASP A 6 -46.00 29.92 -59.32
CA ASP A 6 -47.34 30.20 -58.81
C ASP A 6 -48.19 28.93 -58.58
N GLU A 7 -48.07 27.94 -59.48
CA GLU A 7 -48.73 26.62 -59.34
C GLU A 7 -48.11 25.80 -58.21
N LYS A 8 -46.81 25.94 -57.96
CA LYS A 8 -46.15 25.35 -56.81
C LYS A 8 -46.68 25.89 -55.49
N LYS A 9 -46.84 27.21 -55.38
CA LYS A 9 -47.40 27.84 -54.19
C LYS A 9 -48.82 27.44 -53.94
N GLU A 10 -49.66 27.27 -55.00
CA GLU A 10 -51.05 26.86 -54.84
C GLU A 10 -51.15 25.37 -54.37
N ILE A 11 -50.26 24.53 -54.84
CA ILE A 11 -50.18 23.12 -54.41
C ILE A 11 -49.70 23.05 -52.95
N GLU A 12 -48.72 23.84 -52.55
CA GLU A 12 -48.21 23.91 -51.17
C GLU A 12 -49.29 24.46 -50.21
N SER A 13 -50.19 25.33 -50.65
CA SER A 13 -51.27 25.91 -49.83
C SER A 13 -52.48 24.96 -49.67
N LEU A 14 -52.64 23.99 -50.53
CA LEU A 14 -53.75 23.03 -50.50
C LEU A 14 -53.41 21.72 -49.76
N CYS A 15 -52.14 21.52 -49.46
CA CYS A 15 -51.76 20.36 -48.67
C CYS A 15 -51.82 20.71 -47.21
N GLU A 16 -52.74 20.16 -46.45
CA GLU A 16 -52.60 20.07 -44.98
C GLU A 16 -51.34 19.25 -44.68
N ILE A 17 -50.27 19.94 -44.33
CA ILE A 17 -49.02 19.30 -43.95
C ILE A 17 -49.20 18.80 -42.53
N GLU A 18 -49.39 17.49 -42.35
CA GLU A 18 -49.26 16.89 -41.04
C GLU A 18 -47.89 17.27 -40.45
N PRO A 19 -47.83 17.63 -39.18
CA PRO A 19 -46.55 17.89 -38.52
C PRO A 19 -45.54 16.77 -38.82
N GLY A 20 -44.40 17.13 -39.42
CA GLY A 20 -43.31 16.22 -39.79
C GLY A 20 -43.38 15.61 -41.19
N LYS A 21 -44.30 16.06 -42.08
CA LYS A 21 -44.32 15.61 -43.47
C LYS A 21 -44.34 16.80 -44.43
N ILE A 22 -43.37 16.87 -45.31
CA ILE A 22 -43.34 17.87 -46.40
C ILE A 22 -43.40 17.17 -47.74
N MET A 23 -44.31 17.64 -48.63
CA MET A 23 -44.28 17.23 -50.02
C MET A 23 -43.22 18.02 -50.77
N LEU A 24 -42.12 17.36 -51.17
CA LEU A 24 -40.97 18.01 -51.80
C LEU A 24 -41.14 18.28 -53.31
N GLY A 25 -42.16 17.77 -53.94
CA GLY A 25 -42.42 18.05 -55.31
C GLY A 25 -43.27 17.02 -56.05
N VAL A 26 -43.97 17.49 -57.04
CA VAL A 26 -44.72 16.65 -58.00
C VAL A 26 -44.00 16.75 -59.34
N GLY A 27 -43.28 15.74 -59.74
CA GLY A 27 -42.69 15.66 -61.06
C GLY A 27 -43.67 15.03 -62.02
N ILE A 28 -44.17 15.81 -62.98
CA ILE A 28 -44.99 15.29 -64.10
C ILE A 28 -44.04 15.04 -65.27
N SER A 29 -43.52 13.86 -65.41
CA SER A 29 -42.59 13.50 -66.51
C SER A 29 -43.29 13.00 -67.76
N ASN A 30 -44.61 12.74 -67.67
CA ASN A 30 -45.50 12.32 -68.80
C ASN A 30 -46.95 12.47 -68.31
N PRO A 31 -47.89 12.93 -69.16
CA PRO A 31 -49.29 13.19 -68.75
C PRO A 31 -50.01 11.97 -68.14
N ARG A 32 -49.35 10.84 -68.02
CA ARG A 32 -49.91 9.62 -67.41
C ARG A 32 -49.17 9.14 -66.18
N ARG A 33 -48.16 9.85 -65.67
CA ARG A 33 -47.43 9.44 -64.47
C ARG A 33 -47.13 10.66 -63.59
N VAL A 34 -47.82 10.70 -62.48
CA VAL A 34 -47.51 11.61 -61.37
C VAL A 34 -46.62 10.87 -60.36
N ARG A 35 -45.48 11.40 -60.02
CA ARG A 35 -44.64 10.87 -58.94
C ARG A 35 -44.74 11.83 -57.77
N LEU A 36 -45.32 11.36 -56.67
CA LEU A 36 -45.38 12.09 -55.43
C LEU A 36 -44.15 11.71 -54.61
N TYR A 37 -43.34 12.67 -54.28
CA TYR A 37 -42.23 12.51 -53.34
C TYR A 37 -42.64 13.10 -52.00
N VAL A 38 -42.83 12.24 -51.03
CA VAL A 38 -43.08 12.66 -49.63
C VAL A 38 -41.82 12.44 -48.86
N ALA A 39 -41.21 13.49 -48.37
CA ALA A 39 -40.19 13.45 -47.37
C ALA A 39 -40.80 13.66 -46.00
N THR A 40 -40.49 12.82 -45.06
CA THR A 40 -40.80 13.02 -43.69
C THR A 40 -39.70 13.89 -43.10
N LEU A 41 -40.00 15.13 -42.77
CA LEU A 41 -39.13 15.95 -41.94
C LEU A 41 -39.30 15.46 -40.50
N ARG A 42 -38.28 14.86 -40.02
CA ARG A 42 -38.21 14.63 -38.57
C ARG A 42 -37.77 15.94 -37.94
N ALA A 43 -38.49 16.40 -36.95
CA ALA A 43 -38.00 17.49 -36.11
C ALA A 43 -36.70 17.05 -35.48
N ALA A 44 -35.76 17.94 -35.40
CA ALA A 44 -34.52 17.72 -34.70
C ALA A 44 -34.45 18.70 -33.52
N TYR A 45 -33.85 18.28 -32.44
CA TYR A 45 -33.77 19.03 -31.21
C TYR A 45 -32.32 19.11 -30.73
N ASP A 46 -31.98 20.24 -30.16
CA ASP A 46 -30.64 20.48 -29.68
C ASP A 46 -30.50 19.94 -28.23
N ILE A 47 -29.45 19.17 -28.02
CA ILE A 47 -29.06 18.72 -26.70
C ILE A 47 -27.77 19.41 -26.33
N THR A 48 -27.81 20.23 -25.29
CA THR A 48 -26.64 20.91 -24.74
C THR A 48 -26.11 20.16 -23.55
N ALA A 49 -24.80 19.97 -23.48
CA ALA A 49 -24.15 19.23 -22.42
C ALA A 49 -22.96 19.98 -21.87
N SER A 50 -22.77 19.98 -20.56
CA SER A 50 -21.63 20.61 -19.89
C SER A 50 -21.15 19.78 -18.71
N ALA A 51 -19.86 19.88 -18.42
CA ALA A 51 -19.26 19.26 -17.25
C ALA A 51 -18.42 20.26 -16.46
N LYS A 52 -18.51 20.20 -15.15
CA LYS A 52 -17.64 20.95 -14.24
C LYS A 52 -16.72 19.96 -13.51
N ASN A 53 -15.40 20.19 -13.61
CA ASN A 53 -14.36 19.31 -13.04
C ASN A 53 -14.34 17.90 -13.65
N GLY A 54 -14.70 17.78 -14.91
CA GLY A 54 -14.71 16.56 -15.70
C GLY A 54 -14.81 16.87 -17.19
N THR A 55 -15.03 15.83 -17.97
CA THR A 55 -15.20 15.90 -19.43
C THR A 55 -16.58 15.41 -19.84
N ILE A 56 -17.03 15.84 -21.02
CA ILE A 56 -18.30 15.43 -21.60
C ILE A 56 -18.09 15.11 -23.09
N SER A 57 -18.85 14.15 -23.63
CA SER A 57 -18.65 13.62 -25.00
C SER A 57 -18.90 14.66 -26.09
N ALA A 58 -19.92 15.50 -25.93
CA ALA A 58 -20.25 16.60 -26.83
C ALA A 58 -20.89 17.74 -26.04
N SER A 59 -20.53 18.99 -26.37
CA SER A 59 -21.14 20.16 -25.71
C SER A 59 -22.48 20.54 -26.30
N GLU A 60 -22.70 20.20 -27.56
CA GLU A 60 -23.92 20.46 -28.30
C GLU A 60 -24.08 19.42 -29.42
N GLU A 61 -25.27 18.88 -29.58
CA GLU A 61 -25.60 17.87 -30.60
C GLU A 61 -27.07 18.05 -31.00
N THR A 62 -27.33 17.89 -32.32
CA THR A 62 -28.68 17.93 -32.88
C THR A 62 -29.20 16.52 -33.14
N VAL A 63 -30.27 16.13 -32.49
CA VAL A 63 -30.81 14.77 -32.45
C VAL A 63 -32.20 14.70 -33.08
N GLU A 64 -32.48 13.70 -33.93
CA GLU A 64 -33.79 13.50 -34.54
C GLU A 64 -34.86 13.16 -33.47
N SER A 65 -36.06 13.73 -33.69
CA SER A 65 -37.21 13.43 -32.84
C SER A 65 -37.53 11.93 -32.76
N GLY A 66 -37.78 11.47 -31.55
CA GLY A 66 -38.15 10.08 -31.25
C GLY A 66 -36.96 9.12 -31.16
N THR A 67 -35.73 9.60 -31.29
CA THR A 67 -34.53 8.79 -31.07
C THR A 67 -34.04 8.92 -29.62
N ASP A 68 -33.34 7.91 -29.17
CA ASP A 68 -32.61 7.97 -27.90
C ASP A 68 -31.24 8.59 -28.12
N TYR A 69 -30.79 9.41 -27.17
CA TYR A 69 -29.46 10.02 -27.20
C TYR A 69 -28.74 9.89 -25.88
N GLN A 70 -27.53 9.32 -25.92
CA GLN A 70 -26.70 9.11 -24.73
C GLN A 70 -25.58 10.15 -24.68
N VAL A 71 -25.50 10.80 -23.54
CA VAL A 71 -24.40 11.72 -23.19
C VAL A 71 -23.47 11.01 -22.23
N ASN A 72 -22.20 10.94 -22.59
CA ASN A 72 -21.17 10.36 -21.72
C ASN A 72 -20.36 11.48 -21.05
N PHE A 73 -20.06 11.31 -19.78
CA PHE A 73 -19.27 12.26 -19.00
C PHE A 73 -18.33 11.51 -18.05
N GLN A 74 -17.18 12.10 -17.76
CA GLN A 74 -16.18 11.50 -16.88
C GLN A 74 -15.61 12.53 -15.92
N PRO A 75 -15.40 12.18 -14.64
CA PRO A 75 -14.72 13.05 -13.69
C PRO A 75 -13.24 13.23 -14.06
N ASN A 76 -12.65 14.32 -13.63
CA ASN A 76 -11.21 14.44 -13.51
C ASN A 76 -10.68 13.46 -12.45
N GLU A 77 -9.37 13.20 -12.46
CA GLU A 77 -8.72 12.37 -11.44
C GLU A 77 -9.05 12.87 -10.02
N HIS A 78 -9.43 11.97 -9.14
CA HIS A 78 -9.86 12.24 -7.77
C HIS A 78 -11.15 13.08 -7.63
N TYR A 79 -12.01 13.06 -8.63
CA TYR A 79 -13.34 13.66 -8.57
C TYR A 79 -14.43 12.61 -8.71
N GLU A 80 -15.60 12.87 -8.19
CA GLU A 80 -16.81 12.05 -8.29
C GLU A 80 -18.01 12.88 -8.68
N LEU A 81 -19.01 12.26 -9.30
CA LEU A 81 -20.26 12.95 -9.64
C LEU A 81 -20.99 13.33 -8.35
N SER A 82 -21.23 14.61 -8.18
CA SER A 82 -21.96 15.15 -7.03
C SER A 82 -23.38 15.58 -7.38
N GLN A 83 -23.56 16.05 -8.61
CA GLN A 83 -24.88 16.48 -9.11
C GLN A 83 -24.97 16.21 -10.60
N LEU A 84 -26.13 15.73 -11.03
CA LEU A 84 -26.53 15.67 -12.42
C LEU A 84 -27.79 16.52 -12.56
N ILE A 85 -27.71 17.56 -13.40
CA ILE A 85 -28.80 18.49 -13.65
C ILE A 85 -29.28 18.26 -15.08
N VAL A 86 -30.58 17.94 -15.23
CA VAL A 86 -31.21 17.69 -16.52
C VAL A 86 -32.35 18.67 -16.67
N ASP A 87 -32.35 19.45 -17.74
CA ASP A 87 -33.33 20.49 -18.03
C ASP A 87 -33.53 21.48 -16.88
N GLY A 88 -32.44 21.77 -16.17
CA GLY A 88 -32.43 22.69 -15.03
C GLY A 88 -32.86 22.09 -13.69
N GLU A 89 -33.25 20.83 -13.67
CA GLU A 89 -33.64 20.13 -12.45
C GLU A 89 -32.57 19.08 -12.06
N GLN A 90 -32.30 19.00 -10.78
CA GLN A 90 -31.35 17.98 -10.28
C GLN A 90 -32.06 16.61 -10.28
N VAL A 91 -31.45 15.64 -10.93
CA VAL A 91 -31.89 14.25 -10.96
C VAL A 91 -31.08 13.38 -10.00
N GLU A 92 -31.67 12.29 -9.56
CA GLU A 92 -30.97 11.29 -8.77
C GLU A 92 -29.83 10.66 -9.62
N SER A 93 -28.64 10.57 -9.04
CA SER A 93 -27.46 10.05 -9.73
C SER A 93 -26.56 9.30 -8.78
N ASP A 94 -25.88 8.28 -9.29
CA ASP A 94 -24.82 7.56 -8.58
C ASP A 94 -23.49 8.34 -8.72
N PRO A 95 -22.68 8.47 -7.65
CA PRO A 95 -21.35 9.10 -7.73
C PRO A 95 -20.42 8.51 -8.79
N LYS A 96 -20.64 7.26 -9.20
CA LYS A 96 -19.89 6.55 -10.23
C LYS A 96 -20.56 6.56 -11.61
N GLN A 97 -21.71 7.22 -11.75
CA GLN A 97 -22.40 7.31 -13.03
C GLN A 97 -21.55 8.09 -14.04
N THR A 98 -21.50 7.59 -15.27
CA THR A 98 -20.69 8.16 -16.38
C THR A 98 -21.48 8.45 -17.62
N GLU A 99 -22.81 8.24 -17.60
CA GLU A 99 -23.68 8.43 -18.75
C GLU A 99 -25.09 8.83 -18.33
N TYR A 100 -25.78 9.52 -19.23
CA TYR A 100 -27.19 9.81 -19.15
C TYR A 100 -27.86 9.65 -20.51
N THR A 101 -29.02 9.00 -20.57
CA THR A 101 -29.74 8.75 -21.82
C THR A 101 -31.08 9.51 -21.82
N PHE A 102 -31.25 10.37 -22.81
CA PHE A 102 -32.53 10.93 -23.15
C PHE A 102 -33.30 9.93 -24.02
N HIS A 103 -34.47 9.49 -23.61
CA HIS A 103 -35.30 8.56 -24.35
C HIS A 103 -36.33 9.28 -25.21
N ALA A 104 -36.48 8.86 -26.47
CA ALA A 104 -37.50 9.37 -27.42
C ALA A 104 -37.51 10.91 -27.44
N VAL A 105 -36.37 11.51 -27.73
CA VAL A 105 -36.20 12.99 -27.71
C VAL A 105 -37.33 13.72 -28.42
N SER A 106 -38.02 14.60 -27.72
CA SER A 106 -39.18 15.33 -28.24
C SER A 106 -39.13 16.85 -28.03
N GLY A 107 -38.01 17.37 -27.54
CA GLY A 107 -37.72 18.77 -27.30
C GLY A 107 -36.24 19.04 -27.12
N ASN A 108 -35.85 20.29 -26.97
CA ASN A 108 -34.50 20.65 -26.60
C ASN A 108 -34.22 20.24 -25.15
N HIS A 109 -33.06 19.69 -24.91
CA HIS A 109 -32.66 19.23 -23.59
C HIS A 109 -31.28 19.80 -23.18
N SER A 110 -31.05 19.81 -21.90
CA SER A 110 -29.78 20.18 -21.33
C SER A 110 -29.35 19.19 -20.27
N VAL A 111 -28.04 18.89 -20.22
CA VAL A 111 -27.48 18.08 -19.14
C VAL A 111 -26.20 18.72 -18.62
N GLN A 112 -26.07 18.82 -17.31
CA GLN A 112 -24.89 19.32 -16.65
C GLN A 112 -24.42 18.31 -15.60
N ALA A 113 -23.21 17.80 -15.78
CA ALA A 113 -22.52 16.96 -14.81
C ALA A 113 -21.59 17.80 -13.94
N ILE A 114 -21.79 17.79 -12.63
CA ILE A 114 -20.97 18.52 -11.67
C ILE A 114 -20.23 17.50 -10.82
N PHE A 115 -18.89 17.53 -10.92
CA PHE A 115 -18.01 16.68 -10.16
C PHE A 115 -17.39 17.47 -9.01
N THR A 116 -17.23 16.83 -7.86
CA THR A 116 -16.58 17.37 -6.66
C THR A 116 -15.39 16.52 -6.29
N GLU A 117 -14.39 17.13 -5.70
CA GLU A 117 -13.19 16.43 -5.24
C GLU A 117 -13.54 15.40 -4.16
N ILE A 118 -13.00 14.19 -4.32
CA ILE A 118 -13.14 13.11 -3.33
C ILE A 118 -12.40 13.55 -2.05
N PRO A 119 -13.06 13.47 -0.88
CA PRO A 119 -12.44 13.88 0.37
C PRO A 119 -11.17 13.08 0.68
N GLN A 120 -10.17 13.77 1.21
CA GLN A 120 -8.97 13.14 1.74
C GLN A 120 -9.04 13.02 3.26
N TYR A 121 -8.56 11.89 3.76
CA TYR A 121 -8.46 11.63 5.18
C TYR A 121 -7.03 11.46 5.62
N LYS A 122 -6.71 12.09 6.74
CA LYS A 122 -5.37 12.06 7.30
C LYS A 122 -5.16 10.80 8.13
N ILE A 123 -4.10 10.05 7.80
CA ILE A 123 -3.66 8.90 8.57
C ILE A 123 -2.38 9.30 9.32
N LYS A 124 -2.51 9.40 10.63
CA LYS A 124 -1.40 9.79 11.50
C LYS A 124 -0.57 8.57 11.87
N THR A 125 0.74 8.71 11.77
CA THR A 125 1.68 7.68 12.15
C THR A 125 2.51 8.12 13.34
N LYS A 126 2.78 7.20 14.26
CA LYS A 126 3.67 7.43 15.40
C LYS A 126 4.44 6.16 15.73
N VAL A 127 5.73 6.29 15.98
CA VAL A 127 6.56 5.17 16.37
C VAL A 127 7.44 5.50 17.58
N ILE A 128 7.69 4.51 18.40
CA ILE A 128 8.62 4.58 19.52
C ILE A 128 9.68 3.51 19.28
N ASP A 129 10.95 3.93 19.23
CA ASP A 129 12.13 3.06 19.05
C ASP A 129 12.17 2.28 17.74
N GLY A 130 11.68 2.90 16.66
CA GLY A 130 11.66 2.34 15.31
C GLY A 130 11.65 3.42 14.24
N LYS A 131 11.28 2.99 13.03
CA LYS A 131 10.92 3.84 11.91
C LYS A 131 9.53 3.45 11.45
N ILE A 132 8.78 4.40 10.96
CA ILE A 132 7.45 4.25 10.38
C ILE A 132 7.31 5.22 9.22
N ASP A 133 6.50 4.90 8.24
CA ASP A 133 6.19 5.82 7.15
C ASP A 133 5.56 7.12 7.68
N GLU A 134 5.73 8.19 6.94
CA GLU A 134 5.20 9.48 7.31
C GLU A 134 3.66 9.50 7.29
N THR A 135 3.10 10.46 8.00
CA THR A 135 1.66 10.75 7.95
C THR A 135 1.25 11.07 6.51
N ALA A 136 0.21 10.41 6.02
CA ALA A 136 -0.33 10.60 4.69
C ALA A 136 -1.73 11.22 4.70
N SER A 137 -2.12 11.81 3.57
CA SER A 137 -3.50 12.12 3.24
C SER A 137 -3.91 11.20 2.10
N VAL A 138 -4.99 10.46 2.27
CA VAL A 138 -5.45 9.42 1.36
C VAL A 138 -6.90 9.70 0.99
N TYR A 139 -7.27 9.51 -0.26
CA TYR A 139 -8.62 9.74 -0.72
C TYR A 139 -9.58 8.70 -0.14
N ARG A 140 -10.83 9.09 0.00
CA ARG A 140 -11.91 8.20 0.40
C ARG A 140 -11.95 6.97 -0.52
N ASP A 141 -12.30 5.83 0.05
CA ASP A 141 -12.40 4.53 -0.62
C ASP A 141 -11.07 3.92 -1.06
N GLU A 142 -9.95 4.61 -0.89
CA GLU A 142 -8.63 4.06 -1.16
C GLU A 142 -8.08 3.25 0.02
N ASP A 143 -7.12 2.40 -0.32
CA ASP A 143 -6.34 1.66 0.65
C ASP A 143 -4.97 2.31 0.84
N TRP A 144 -4.45 2.26 2.06
CA TRP A 144 -3.12 2.74 2.32
C TRP A 144 -2.35 1.82 3.27
N THR A 145 -1.12 1.46 2.87
CA THR A 145 -0.23 0.60 3.66
C THR A 145 0.85 1.42 4.33
N VAL A 146 0.97 1.23 5.63
CA VAL A 146 2.00 1.83 6.48
C VAL A 146 3.05 0.78 6.78
N SER A 147 4.29 1.06 6.44
CA SER A 147 5.42 0.21 6.79
C SER A 147 6.13 0.72 8.03
N TYR A 148 6.60 -0.19 8.86
CA TYR A 148 7.32 0.14 10.09
C TYR A 148 8.37 -0.92 10.40
N LYS A 149 9.46 -0.50 11.03
CA LYS A 149 10.57 -1.39 11.40
C LYS A 149 11.25 -0.97 12.69
N PRO A 150 11.79 -1.92 13.46
CA PRO A 150 12.50 -1.64 14.68
C PRO A 150 13.85 -0.95 14.44
N LYS A 151 14.36 -0.31 15.45
CA LYS A 151 15.80 -0.02 15.58
C LYS A 151 16.55 -1.34 15.75
N LYS A 152 17.84 -1.31 15.51
CA LYS A 152 18.72 -2.44 15.78
C LYS A 152 18.58 -2.89 17.24
N HIS A 153 18.41 -4.17 17.47
CA HIS A 153 18.21 -4.78 18.79
C HIS A 153 16.89 -4.41 19.49
N TYR A 154 15.87 -4.06 18.73
CA TYR A 154 14.52 -3.86 19.24
C TYR A 154 13.55 -4.85 18.61
N GLU A 155 12.52 -5.19 19.31
CA GLU A 155 11.44 -6.07 18.87
C GLU A 155 10.09 -5.38 19.02
N LEU A 156 9.11 -5.79 18.22
CA LEU A 156 7.76 -5.23 18.27
C LEU A 156 7.12 -5.59 19.62
N SER A 157 6.64 -4.56 20.30
CA SER A 157 6.00 -4.69 21.61
C SER A 157 4.50 -4.48 21.55
N SER A 158 4.04 -3.51 20.77
CA SER A 158 2.61 -3.23 20.66
C SER A 158 2.31 -2.35 19.45
N ILE A 159 1.11 -2.55 18.90
CA ILE A 159 0.53 -1.72 17.85
C ILE A 159 -0.86 -1.29 18.30
N TRP A 160 -1.19 -0.03 18.09
CA TRP A 160 -2.51 0.52 18.29
C TRP A 160 -3.02 1.11 16.97
N ILE A 161 -4.23 0.76 16.63
CA ILE A 161 -4.98 1.30 15.50
C ILE A 161 -6.19 2.02 16.06
N ASP A 162 -6.33 3.31 15.77
CA ASP A 162 -7.42 4.15 16.26
C ASP A 162 -7.64 4.03 17.78
N GLY A 163 -6.53 4.00 18.52
CA GLY A 163 -6.53 3.86 19.98
C GLY A 163 -6.73 2.44 20.50
N THR A 164 -7.05 1.47 19.63
CA THR A 164 -7.26 0.07 20.02
C THR A 164 -5.98 -0.75 19.81
N SER A 165 -5.55 -1.50 20.80
CA SER A 165 -4.42 -2.42 20.70
C SER A 165 -4.78 -3.64 19.87
N ILE A 166 -3.92 -4.00 18.92
CA ILE A 166 -4.08 -5.21 18.12
C ILE A 166 -3.10 -6.31 18.55
N ASN A 167 -3.45 -7.58 18.26
CA ASN A 167 -2.56 -8.70 18.53
C ASN A 167 -1.33 -8.63 17.61
N ILE A 168 -0.14 -8.68 18.22
CA ILE A 168 1.14 -8.58 17.51
C ILE A 168 1.70 -9.93 17.07
N GLU A 169 1.13 -11.07 17.48
CA GLU A 169 1.63 -12.41 17.11
C GLU A 169 1.62 -12.63 15.59
N ASN A 170 0.66 -12.02 14.91
CA ASN A 170 0.54 -12.05 13.44
C ASN A 170 0.92 -10.72 12.80
N ALA A 171 1.49 -9.79 13.56
CA ALA A 171 1.87 -8.49 13.05
C ALA A 171 3.07 -8.61 12.10
N LYS A 172 2.96 -7.96 10.96
CA LYS A 172 4.00 -7.84 9.93
C LYS A 172 4.78 -6.56 10.12
N ASP A 173 5.66 -6.30 9.16
CA ASP A 173 6.39 -5.02 9.03
C ASP A 173 5.51 -3.90 8.46
N SER A 174 4.22 -4.16 8.29
CA SER A 174 3.26 -3.22 7.73
C SER A 174 1.83 -3.47 8.21
N TYR A 175 1.01 -2.44 8.12
CA TYR A 175 -0.43 -2.47 8.33
C TYR A 175 -1.13 -1.76 7.19
N THR A 176 -2.20 -2.34 6.64
CA THR A 176 -3.00 -1.74 5.58
C THR A 176 -4.35 -1.31 6.12
N PHE A 177 -4.63 -0.02 6.01
CA PHE A 177 -5.98 0.52 6.14
C PHE A 177 -6.69 0.29 4.80
N THR A 178 -7.84 -0.35 4.84
CA THR A 178 -8.63 -0.65 3.64
C THR A 178 -9.90 0.18 3.62
N ASN A 179 -10.30 0.62 2.43
CA ASN A 179 -11.53 1.37 2.21
C ASN A 179 -11.67 2.55 3.18
N ILE A 180 -10.74 3.47 3.13
CA ILE A 180 -10.64 4.59 4.07
C ILE A 180 -11.86 5.50 3.97
N GLN A 181 -12.62 5.61 5.08
CA GLN A 181 -13.81 6.43 5.21
C GLN A 181 -13.66 7.58 6.22
N GLY A 182 -12.51 7.70 6.83
CA GLY A 182 -12.27 8.69 7.87
C GLY A 182 -10.80 8.83 8.24
N LYS A 183 -10.55 9.63 9.25
CA LYS A 183 -9.21 9.82 9.81
C LYS A 183 -8.84 8.61 10.63
N HIS A 184 -7.59 8.15 10.49
CA HIS A 184 -7.03 7.05 11.25
C HIS A 184 -5.75 7.46 11.97
N ASP A 185 -5.38 6.68 12.98
CA ASP A 185 -4.07 6.74 13.59
C ASP A 185 -3.46 5.35 13.77
N ILE A 186 -2.17 5.26 13.58
CA ILE A 186 -1.38 4.08 13.91
C ILE A 186 -0.22 4.46 14.82
N ARG A 187 -0.08 3.73 15.90
CA ARG A 187 1.04 3.87 16.82
C ARG A 187 1.73 2.54 17.00
N VAL A 188 3.02 2.51 16.72
CA VAL A 188 3.87 1.32 16.86
C VAL A 188 4.90 1.55 17.96
N LYS A 189 5.06 0.59 18.85
CA LYS A 189 6.06 0.63 19.90
C LYS A 189 6.95 -0.61 19.81
N TYR A 190 8.23 -0.36 19.82
CA TYR A 190 9.26 -1.37 19.97
C TYR A 190 9.88 -1.28 21.36
N THR A 191 10.39 -2.39 21.84
CA THR A 191 11.15 -2.47 23.09
C THR A 191 12.51 -3.10 22.84
N GLU A 192 13.50 -2.66 23.61
CA GLU A 192 14.84 -3.25 23.48
C GLU A 192 14.78 -4.75 23.81
N ILE A 193 15.36 -5.56 22.94
CA ILE A 193 15.50 -7.00 23.18
C ILE A 193 16.34 -7.16 24.46
N PRO A 194 15.89 -7.95 25.43
CA PRO A 194 16.65 -8.19 26.64
C PRO A 194 18.08 -8.61 26.34
N SER A 195 19.01 -8.06 27.07
CA SER A 195 20.44 -8.36 26.90
C SER A 195 21.09 -8.63 28.23
N TRP A 196 22.10 -9.47 28.22
CA TRP A 196 22.84 -9.87 29.41
C TRP A 196 24.35 -9.78 29.16
N ALA A 197 25.11 -9.74 30.22
CA ALA A 197 26.54 -9.74 30.11
C ALA A 197 27.08 -11.18 29.98
N ILE A 198 28.15 -11.34 29.19
CA ILE A 198 28.98 -12.54 29.20
C ILE A 198 30.33 -12.14 29.80
N SER A 199 30.61 -12.66 30.98
CA SER A 199 31.87 -12.41 31.70
C SER A 199 32.92 -13.45 31.30
N THR A 200 34.13 -13.00 31.05
CA THR A 200 35.23 -13.90 30.67
C THR A 200 36.36 -13.83 31.70
N SER A 201 36.97 -14.95 31.99
CA SER A 201 38.19 -15.03 32.81
C SER A 201 39.09 -16.16 32.36
N VAL A 202 40.39 -15.95 32.40
CA VAL A 202 41.40 -16.95 31.99
C VAL A 202 42.57 -17.00 32.91
N LYS A 203 43.12 -18.23 33.12
CA LYS A 203 44.36 -18.44 33.82
C LYS A 203 45.37 -19.07 32.86
N ASN A 204 46.57 -18.46 32.79
CA ASN A 204 47.69 -18.89 31.92
C ASN A 204 47.39 -18.84 30.40
N GLY A 205 46.61 -17.89 29.96
CA GLY A 205 46.25 -17.67 28.56
C GLY A 205 45.77 -16.26 28.30
N THR A 206 45.16 -16.07 27.13
CA THR A 206 44.39 -14.89 26.71
C THR A 206 42.97 -15.30 26.41
N ILE A 207 42.05 -14.41 26.58
CA ILE A 207 40.63 -14.62 26.28
C ILE A 207 40.03 -13.31 25.74
N SER A 208 39.06 -13.43 24.87
CA SER A 208 38.29 -12.28 24.38
C SER A 208 37.71 -11.45 25.54
N ASP A 209 37.56 -10.17 25.33
CA ASP A 209 36.94 -9.26 26.28
C ASP A 209 35.53 -9.72 26.67
N SER A 210 35.13 -9.34 27.90
CA SER A 210 33.77 -9.58 28.36
C SER A 210 32.76 -8.81 27.48
N ILE A 211 31.67 -9.46 27.14
CA ILE A 211 30.60 -8.88 26.35
C ILE A 211 29.58 -8.27 27.33
N ARG A 212 29.37 -6.95 27.25
CA ARG A 212 28.47 -6.25 28.15
C ARG A 212 26.99 -6.44 27.80
N LYS A 213 26.70 -6.58 26.49
CA LYS A 213 25.34 -6.74 25.98
C LYS A 213 25.30 -7.86 24.94
N ALA A 214 24.85 -9.02 25.35
CA ALA A 214 24.51 -10.14 24.49
C ALA A 214 22.98 -10.25 24.45
N TYR A 215 22.39 -10.02 23.29
CA TYR A 215 20.94 -9.96 23.16
C TYR A 215 20.31 -11.35 23.14
N ARG A 216 19.07 -11.44 23.61
CA ARG A 216 18.28 -12.67 23.59
C ARG A 216 18.30 -13.33 22.21
N GLY A 217 18.50 -14.64 22.18
CA GLY A 217 18.54 -15.42 20.96
C GLY A 217 19.80 -15.24 20.13
N SER A 218 20.74 -14.35 20.52
CA SER A 218 22.01 -14.18 19.83
C SER A 218 23.01 -15.26 20.19
N SER A 219 24.02 -15.41 19.34
CA SER A 219 25.16 -16.30 19.60
C SER A 219 26.44 -15.48 19.66
N HIS A 220 27.28 -15.80 20.65
CA HIS A 220 28.57 -15.14 20.81
C HIS A 220 29.68 -16.16 21.00
N THR A 221 30.75 -16.00 20.21
CA THR A 221 31.94 -16.83 20.33
C THR A 221 33.00 -16.10 21.13
N ILE A 222 33.47 -16.72 22.18
CA ILE A 222 34.58 -16.28 23.03
C ILE A 222 35.80 -17.05 22.62
N GLN A 223 36.85 -16.34 22.18
CA GLN A 223 38.13 -16.91 21.81
C GLN A 223 39.09 -16.88 23.01
N PHE A 224 39.89 -17.91 23.19
CA PHE A 224 40.87 -18.00 24.23
C PHE A 224 42.05 -18.86 23.75
N GLU A 225 43.25 -18.51 24.20
CA GLU A 225 44.47 -19.14 23.81
C GLU A 225 45.39 -19.35 25.02
N GLY A 226 46.03 -20.51 25.08
CA GLY A 226 47.02 -20.81 26.11
C GLY A 226 48.36 -20.11 25.83
N LYS A 227 49.07 -19.70 26.89
CA LYS A 227 50.48 -19.32 26.76
C LYS A 227 51.27 -20.45 26.11
N LYS A 228 52.40 -20.12 25.50
CA LYS A 228 53.34 -21.10 24.97
C LYS A 228 53.61 -22.22 25.96
N ASP A 229 53.48 -23.48 25.53
CA ASP A 229 53.67 -24.67 26.31
C ASP A 229 52.61 -24.96 27.39
N TYR A 230 51.45 -24.33 27.31
CA TYR A 230 50.28 -24.63 28.15
C TYR A 230 49.21 -25.33 27.33
N VAL A 231 48.51 -26.26 27.97
CA VAL A 231 47.38 -26.97 27.39
C VAL A 231 46.10 -26.69 28.19
N LEU A 232 44.99 -26.73 27.53
CA LEU A 232 43.68 -26.53 28.14
C LEU A 232 43.41 -27.61 29.17
N TYR A 233 43.23 -27.21 30.43
CA TYR A 233 42.94 -28.08 31.53
C TYR A 233 41.43 -28.12 31.84
N GLU A 234 40.85 -26.93 32.01
CA GLU A 234 39.48 -26.81 32.43
C GLU A 234 38.81 -25.61 31.79
N VAL A 235 37.55 -25.80 31.36
CA VAL A 235 36.66 -24.73 30.96
C VAL A 235 35.42 -24.86 31.86
N LYS A 236 35.03 -23.81 32.53
CA LYS A 236 33.77 -23.71 33.26
C LYS A 236 32.88 -22.68 32.57
N VAL A 237 31.64 -23.06 32.31
CA VAL A 237 30.59 -22.23 31.79
C VAL A 237 29.47 -22.17 32.82
N ASP A 238 29.14 -20.98 33.26
CA ASP A 238 28.15 -20.73 34.30
C ASP A 238 28.42 -21.53 35.61
N GLY A 239 29.69 -21.62 35.97
CA GLY A 239 30.16 -22.34 37.13
C GLY A 239 30.24 -23.88 36.97
N VAL A 240 29.69 -24.40 35.86
CA VAL A 240 29.70 -25.84 35.56
C VAL A 240 30.89 -26.18 34.66
N LYS A 241 31.61 -27.23 35.06
CA LYS A 241 32.71 -27.74 34.25
C LYS A 241 32.17 -28.39 32.99
N VAL A 242 32.68 -27.93 31.85
CA VAL A 242 32.34 -28.48 30.52
C VAL A 242 33.45 -29.40 30.02
N ASP A 243 33.06 -30.40 29.25
CA ASP A 243 34.03 -31.35 28.72
C ASP A 243 34.99 -30.66 27.74
N LYS A 244 36.25 -30.53 28.17
CA LYS A 244 37.30 -29.89 27.37
C LYS A 244 37.58 -30.58 26.02
N LYS A 245 37.06 -31.80 25.81
CA LYS A 245 37.15 -32.48 24.52
C LYS A 245 36.32 -31.83 23.43
N GLN A 246 35.43 -30.92 23.81
CA GLN A 246 34.55 -30.19 22.86
C GLN A 246 35.09 -28.84 22.45
N PHE A 247 36.25 -28.38 22.94
CA PHE A 247 36.74 -27.02 22.70
C PHE A 247 38.23 -27.01 22.41
N THR A 248 38.66 -26.07 21.52
CA THR A 248 40.08 -25.79 21.28
C THR A 248 40.53 -24.45 21.84
N ASP A 249 39.99 -23.39 21.29
CA ASP A 249 40.37 -22.01 21.48
C ASP A 249 39.16 -21.07 21.57
N SER A 250 37.95 -21.63 21.47
CA SER A 250 36.76 -20.84 21.50
C SER A 250 35.55 -21.56 22.12
N TYR A 251 34.63 -20.78 22.65
CA TYR A 251 33.36 -21.23 23.14
C TYR A 251 32.24 -20.34 22.61
N THR A 252 31.17 -20.95 22.09
CA THR A 252 30.04 -20.21 21.58
C THR A 252 28.83 -20.35 22.50
N PHE A 253 28.43 -19.22 23.08
CA PHE A 253 27.14 -19.09 23.72
C PHE A 253 26.08 -18.92 22.62
N ALA A 254 25.15 -19.84 22.53
CA ALA A 254 24.05 -19.74 21.57
C ALA A 254 22.73 -19.54 22.30
N ASP A 255 21.77 -18.91 21.60
CA ASP A 255 20.42 -18.67 22.11
C ASP A 255 20.43 -18.08 23.52
N ILE A 256 21.14 -16.96 23.64
CA ILE A 256 21.36 -16.29 24.93
C ILE A 256 20.01 -15.89 25.54
N SER A 257 19.74 -16.41 26.74
CA SER A 257 18.52 -16.14 27.51
C SER A 257 18.82 -15.62 28.93
N GLY A 258 20.07 -15.46 29.28
CA GLY A 258 20.52 -15.01 30.58
C GLY A 258 21.97 -14.52 30.58
N ALA A 259 22.45 -14.09 31.76
CA ALA A 259 23.86 -13.75 31.95
C ALA A 259 24.68 -15.02 31.98
N HIS A 260 25.84 -14.96 31.34
CA HIS A 260 26.79 -16.06 31.25
C HIS A 260 28.16 -15.69 31.77
N ASN A 261 28.90 -16.69 32.22
CA ASN A 261 30.30 -16.54 32.50
C ASN A 261 31.11 -17.71 31.93
N ILE A 262 32.31 -17.43 31.48
CA ILE A 262 33.25 -18.46 31.08
C ILE A 262 34.60 -18.27 31.77
N GLN A 263 35.10 -19.34 32.35
CA GLN A 263 36.39 -19.41 33.01
C GLN A 263 37.23 -20.49 32.36
N VAL A 264 38.40 -20.10 31.88
CA VAL A 264 39.32 -21.00 31.19
C VAL A 264 40.63 -21.16 31.97
N VAL A 265 41.05 -22.37 32.19
CA VAL A 265 42.31 -22.68 32.89
C VAL A 265 43.21 -23.52 31.99
N TYR A 266 44.40 -23.02 31.77
CA TYR A 266 45.44 -23.78 31.12
C TYR A 266 46.49 -24.27 32.10
N ILE A 267 46.99 -25.44 31.85
CA ILE A 267 48.12 -26.04 32.63
C ILE A 267 49.26 -26.42 31.65
N TRP A 268 50.45 -26.57 32.16
CA TRP A 268 51.62 -26.87 31.33
C TRP A 268 51.50 -28.25 30.65
N LYS A 269 52.05 -28.34 29.44
CA LYS A 269 51.73 -29.31 28.45
C LYS A 269 52.63 -30.50 28.37
N TYR A 270 52.51 -31.69 28.49
CA TYR A 270 53.16 -32.74 27.68
C TYR A 270 52.24 -33.91 27.29
N LEU A 271 51.00 -33.89 27.66
CA LEU A 271 50.09 -35.05 27.45
C LEU A 271 48.83 -34.72 26.55
N TRP A 272 48.69 -33.49 26.08
CA TRP A 272 47.39 -33.03 25.55
C TRP A 272 47.32 -32.65 24.06
N VAL A 273 48.42 -32.78 23.33
CA VAL A 273 48.50 -32.32 21.91
C VAL A 273 47.52 -33.08 20.99
N CYS A 274 47.34 -34.39 21.26
CA CYS A 274 46.43 -35.18 20.43
C CYS A 274 44.95 -34.88 20.71
N ALA A 275 44.57 -34.43 21.92
CA ALA A 275 43.22 -34.04 22.24
C ALA A 275 42.79 -32.70 21.64
N LEU A 276 43.78 -31.78 21.42
CA LEU A 276 43.56 -30.47 20.79
C LEU A 276 43.10 -30.56 19.33
N LEU A 277 43.66 -31.51 18.57
CA LEU A 277 43.32 -31.68 17.16
C LEU A 277 41.89 -32.23 16.96
N GLY A 278 41.44 -33.13 17.81
CA GLY A 278 40.05 -33.64 17.79
C GLY A 278 39.01 -32.61 18.15
N ALA A 279 39.36 -31.70 19.08
CA ALA A 279 38.46 -30.66 19.53
C ALA A 279 38.24 -29.54 18.48
N ALA A 280 39.29 -29.23 17.65
CA ALA A 280 39.16 -28.24 16.59
C ALA A 280 38.12 -28.65 15.54
N PHE A 281 38.12 -29.92 15.20
CA PHE A 281 37.16 -30.45 14.20
C PHE A 281 35.73 -30.46 14.72
N ALA A 282 35.52 -30.82 15.98
CA ALA A 282 34.19 -30.81 16.59
C ALA A 282 33.60 -29.39 16.70
N ALA A 283 34.43 -28.39 17.05
CA ALA A 283 34.03 -26.99 17.11
C ALA A 283 33.63 -26.45 15.72
N PHE A 284 34.36 -26.83 14.67
CA PHE A 284 34.01 -26.46 13.28
C PHE A 284 32.68 -27.07 12.84
N LEU A 285 32.42 -28.33 13.20
CA LEU A 285 31.17 -29.02 12.82
C LEU A 285 29.95 -28.38 13.53
N ILE A 286 30.09 -28.06 14.82
CA ILE A 286 29.04 -27.36 15.59
C ILE A 286 28.78 -25.98 15.01
N PHE A 287 29.81 -25.23 14.61
CA PHE A 287 29.69 -23.94 13.96
C PHE A 287 28.96 -24.06 12.61
N TYR A 288 29.33 -25.06 11.78
CA TYR A 288 28.69 -25.32 10.50
C TYR A 288 27.22 -25.72 10.64
N ILE A 289 26.90 -26.60 11.59
CA ILE A 289 25.52 -27.03 11.85
C ILE A 289 24.66 -25.86 12.34
N ARG A 290 25.20 -24.98 13.21
CA ARG A 290 24.49 -23.79 13.70
C ARG A 290 24.19 -22.77 12.59
N ILE A 291 25.14 -22.49 11.73
CA ILE A 291 24.91 -21.62 10.57
C ILE A 291 23.82 -22.19 9.66
N ARG A 292 23.82 -23.52 9.48
CA ARG A 292 22.80 -24.20 8.67
C ARG A 292 21.41 -24.14 9.31
N ILE A 293 21.33 -24.26 10.64
CA ILE A 293 20.07 -24.14 11.38
C ILE A 293 19.54 -22.69 11.35
N ILE A 294 20.41 -21.68 11.55
CA ILE A 294 20.02 -20.26 11.46
C ILE A 294 19.52 -19.91 10.07
N ARG A 295 20.22 -20.39 9.02
CA ARG A 295 19.77 -20.20 7.63
C ARG A 295 18.44 -20.88 7.34
N ARG A 296 18.18 -22.08 7.93
CA ARG A 296 16.90 -22.77 7.80
C ARG A 296 15.76 -22.04 8.53
N LYS A 297 15.97 -21.56 9.77
CA LYS A 297 14.98 -20.75 10.50
C LYS A 297 14.63 -19.47 9.76
N LYS A 298 15.65 -18.78 9.19
CA LYS A 298 15.43 -17.57 8.42
C LYS A 298 14.65 -17.81 7.10
N ARG A 299 14.87 -19.01 6.47
CA ARG A 299 14.09 -19.41 5.29
C ARG A 299 12.64 -19.76 5.64
N LYS A 300 12.42 -20.48 6.77
CA LYS A 300 11.08 -20.84 7.25
C LYS A 300 10.25 -19.59 7.57
N LYS A 301 10.84 -18.64 8.31
CA LYS A 301 10.17 -17.37 8.64
C LYS A 301 9.76 -16.58 7.37
N ARG A 302 10.62 -16.56 6.35
CA ARG A 302 10.29 -15.91 5.07
C ARG A 302 9.21 -16.65 4.26
N GLN A 303 9.09 -17.98 4.41
CA GLN A 303 8.01 -18.74 3.79
C GLN A 303 6.68 -18.48 4.50
N GLU A 304 6.65 -18.52 5.81
CA GLU A 304 5.48 -18.19 6.64
C GLU A 304 4.97 -16.76 6.38
N GLU A 305 5.89 -15.79 6.23
CA GLU A 305 5.56 -14.41 5.86
C GLU A 305 4.95 -14.29 4.44
N ARG A 306 5.41 -15.13 3.49
CA ARG A 306 4.85 -15.17 2.12
C ARG A 306 3.46 -15.82 2.09
N GLU A 307 3.28 -16.93 2.81
CA GLU A 307 1.98 -17.62 2.91
C GLU A 307 0.94 -16.75 3.63
N LEU A 308 1.36 -16.00 4.66
CA LEU A 308 0.50 -15.07 5.36
C LEU A 308 0.05 -13.91 4.46
N ARG A 309 0.99 -13.33 3.68
CA ARG A 309 0.66 -12.30 2.68
C ARG A 309 -0.29 -12.79 1.59
N ALA A 310 -0.12 -14.05 1.16
CA ALA A 310 -1.01 -14.65 0.17
C ALA A 310 -2.44 -14.85 0.72
N LYS A 311 -2.57 -15.27 2.00
CA LYS A 311 -3.88 -15.40 2.68
C LYS A 311 -4.56 -14.04 2.88
N GLU A 312 -3.80 -12.99 3.19
CA GLU A 312 -4.36 -11.63 3.34
C GLU A 312 -4.79 -11.02 2.01
N LEU A 313 -4.03 -11.26 0.92
CA LEU A 313 -4.46 -10.86 -0.42
C LEU A 313 -5.78 -11.55 -0.82
N ALA A 314 -5.89 -12.84 -0.57
CA ALA A 314 -7.11 -13.60 -0.84
C ALA A 314 -8.30 -13.14 0.03
N ALA A 315 -8.07 -12.83 1.31
CA ALA A 315 -9.11 -12.29 2.19
C ALA A 315 -9.55 -10.87 1.77
N ARG A 316 -8.64 -10.10 1.18
CA ARG A 316 -8.88 -8.75 0.67
C ARG A 316 -9.71 -8.78 -0.60
N GLU A 317 -9.42 -9.68 -1.54
CA GLU A 317 -10.22 -9.90 -2.76
C GLU A 317 -11.66 -10.36 -2.42
N LEU A 318 -11.83 -11.16 -1.35
CA LEU A 318 -13.16 -11.56 -0.86
C LEU A 318 -13.90 -10.38 -0.22
N ALA A 319 -13.22 -9.55 0.58
CA ALA A 319 -13.83 -8.35 1.19
C ALA A 319 -14.15 -7.23 0.17
N GLU A 320 -13.38 -7.12 -0.92
CA GLU A 320 -13.70 -6.23 -2.04
C GLU A 320 -14.96 -6.69 -2.77
N ASN A 321 -15.17 -8.00 -2.95
CA ASN A 321 -16.37 -8.55 -3.59
C ASN A 321 -17.63 -8.42 -2.70
N GLU A 322 -17.52 -8.60 -1.37
CA GLU A 322 -18.64 -8.39 -0.46
C GLU A 322 -19.05 -6.90 -0.32
N ASN A 323 -18.08 -5.97 -0.45
CA ASN A 323 -18.38 -4.53 -0.40
C ASN A 323 -19.01 -3.97 -1.69
N VAL A 324 -18.92 -4.67 -2.81
CA VAL A 324 -19.58 -4.25 -4.05
C VAL A 324 -21.10 -4.44 -3.91
N ASP A 325 -21.53 -5.47 -3.19
CA ASP A 325 -22.96 -5.74 -2.97
C ASP A 325 -23.58 -4.83 -1.88
N ASP A 326 -22.78 -4.43 -0.86
CA ASP A 326 -23.25 -3.56 0.25
C ASP A 326 -23.30 -2.05 -0.13
N ILE A 327 -22.51 -1.64 -1.14
CA ILE A 327 -22.51 -0.25 -1.64
C ILE A 327 -23.77 0.05 -2.46
N THR A 328 -24.38 -0.97 -3.08
CA THR A 328 -25.63 -0.79 -3.84
C THR A 328 -26.86 -0.64 -2.94
N GLU A 329 -26.82 -1.20 -1.72
CA GLU A 329 -27.95 -1.14 -0.78
C GLU A 329 -27.87 0.10 0.13
N ASN A 330 -26.68 0.69 0.35
CA ASN A 330 -26.51 1.90 1.18
C ASN A 330 -26.58 3.22 0.40
N ALA A 331 -26.59 3.20 -0.93
CA ALA A 331 -26.73 4.42 -1.73
C ALA A 331 -28.14 5.00 -1.70
N GLU A 332 -29.14 4.20 -1.36
CA GLU A 332 -30.52 4.66 -1.24
C GLU A 332 -30.85 5.40 0.08
N ASN A 333 -29.96 5.32 1.08
CA ASN A 333 -30.26 5.83 2.43
C ASN A 333 -29.49 7.08 2.89
N MET A 334 -28.66 7.68 2.04
CA MET A 334 -27.84 8.86 2.43
C MET A 334 -28.14 10.14 1.65
N THR A 335 -29.42 10.39 1.38
CA THR A 335 -29.88 11.73 0.94
C THR A 335 -30.72 12.43 2.01
N GLU A 336 -30.22 12.51 3.21
CA GLU A 336 -30.72 13.50 4.15
C GLU A 336 -29.62 13.84 5.18
N THR A 337 -29.21 15.05 5.11
CA THR A 337 -28.47 15.90 6.03
C THR A 337 -27.12 16.39 5.48
N ALA A 338 -27.24 17.37 4.62
CA ALA A 338 -26.22 18.37 4.49
C ALA A 338 -26.80 19.69 4.91
N ASP A 339 -26.50 20.10 6.09
CA ASP A 339 -26.43 21.53 6.37
C ASP A 339 -25.51 21.79 7.57
N ASP A 340 -24.74 22.79 7.35
CA ASP A 340 -24.16 23.70 8.34
C ASP A 340 -22.82 23.38 8.96
N SER A 341 -22.02 24.30 8.64
CA SER A 341 -21.00 25.07 9.38
C SER A 341 -19.56 24.94 8.94
N THR A 342 -19.25 25.94 8.23
CA THR A 342 -18.01 26.69 8.05
C THR A 342 -17.24 26.95 9.37
N GLU A 343 -15.93 27.16 9.14
CA GLU A 343 -14.98 27.87 10.01
C GLU A 343 -14.34 27.01 11.11
N ASP A 344 -13.06 26.84 11.16
CA ASP A 344 -12.04 27.86 11.25
C ASP A 344 -10.64 27.29 10.95
N THR A 345 -9.93 28.10 10.28
CA THR A 345 -8.48 28.13 10.10
C THR A 345 -7.76 28.27 11.43
N GLU A 346 -6.55 27.89 11.39
CA GLU A 346 -5.36 28.39 12.07
C GLU A 346 -4.58 27.27 12.75
N ASP A 347 -3.45 27.02 12.12
CA ASP A 347 -2.12 27.55 12.48
C ASP A 347 -1.51 26.87 13.71
N MET A 348 -0.45 26.28 13.47
CA MET A 348 0.78 26.30 14.25
C MET A 348 1.68 25.15 13.80
N THR A 349 2.51 25.43 12.84
CA THR A 349 3.95 25.62 12.91
C THR A 349 4.68 24.82 13.98
N GLN A 350 5.62 24.12 13.44
CA GLN A 350 6.96 23.95 13.98
C GLN A 350 7.12 23.14 15.27
N THR A 351 7.72 22.04 15.09
CA THR A 351 9.03 21.81 15.70
C THR A 351 9.75 20.74 14.89
N THR A 352 10.71 21.17 14.13
CA THR A 352 12.13 20.91 14.22
C THR A 352 12.52 19.47 14.29
N ASP A 353 12.94 19.00 13.15
CA ASP A 353 14.23 18.38 12.87
C ASP A 353 15.01 17.93 14.11
N ASP A 354 15.10 16.66 14.24
CA ASP A 354 16.36 16.07 14.66
C ASP A 354 16.67 14.87 13.73
N HIS A 355 17.23 15.24 12.58
CA HIS A 355 17.94 14.31 11.74
C HIS A 355 19.31 14.06 12.39
N THR A 356 19.40 13.00 13.13
CA THR A 356 20.69 12.34 13.28
C THR A 356 20.82 11.32 12.16
N GLU A 357 21.39 11.76 11.06
CA GLU A 357 22.01 10.90 10.08
C GLU A 357 23.15 10.15 10.76
N ASP A 358 22.93 8.87 11.06
CA ASP A 358 24.02 7.94 11.24
C ASP A 358 24.62 7.64 9.87
N ALA A 359 25.64 8.42 9.55
CA ALA A 359 26.50 8.14 8.43
C ALA A 359 27.23 6.82 8.68
N VAL A 360 26.81 5.80 7.97
CA VAL A 360 27.60 4.60 7.78
C VAL A 360 28.81 4.99 6.94
N SER A 361 29.95 5.18 7.58
CA SER A 361 31.23 5.28 6.91
C SER A 361 31.57 3.92 6.34
N GLU A 362 31.42 3.76 5.04
CA GLU A 362 32.10 2.74 4.28
C GLU A 362 33.60 2.99 4.38
N GLU A 363 34.26 2.16 5.14
CA GLU A 363 35.73 2.09 5.15
C GLU A 363 36.17 1.41 3.86
N LYS A 364 36.59 2.22 2.93
CA LYS A 364 37.22 1.84 1.69
C LYS A 364 38.62 1.39 2.01
N ILE A 365 38.85 0.09 2.04
CA ILE A 365 40.21 -0.48 2.06
C ILE A 365 40.85 -0.17 0.72
N THR A 366 41.73 0.80 0.71
CA THR A 366 42.69 0.99 -0.36
C THR A 366 43.92 0.19 -0.02
N ASP A 367 44.15 -0.85 -0.82
CA ASP A 367 45.47 -1.45 -0.97
C ASP A 367 46.46 -0.37 -1.40
N SER A 368 47.43 -0.10 -0.58
CA SER A 368 48.67 0.55 -1.01
C SER A 368 49.80 -0.41 -0.75
N GLU A 369 50.23 -1.03 -1.83
CA GLU A 369 51.58 -1.53 -1.95
C GLU A 369 52.58 -0.38 -1.66
N GLU A 370 53.45 -0.56 -0.73
CA GLU A 370 54.69 0.23 -0.67
C GLU A 370 55.86 -0.69 -0.44
N THR A 371 56.61 -0.77 -1.51
CA THR A 371 57.95 -1.33 -1.60
C THR A 371 58.97 -0.38 -0.91
N GLY A 372 59.95 -0.91 -0.22
CA GLY A 372 61.29 -0.33 -0.22
C GLY A 372 61.86 0.11 1.13
N GLU A 373 62.81 -0.63 1.49
CA GLU A 373 64.04 -0.55 2.33
C GLU A 373 64.00 -1.21 3.68
#